data_6ee204b7e3ce89af34b6338f21f2d83a
#
_entry.id   6ee204b7e3ce89af34b6338f21f2d83a
#
_cell.length_a   1.000
_cell.length_b   1.000
_cell.length_c   1.000
_cell.angle_alpha   90.00
_cell.angle_beta   90.00
_cell.angle_gamma   90.00
#
_symmetry.space_group_name_H-M   'P 1'
#
loop_
_entity.id
_entity.type
_entity.pdbx_description
1 polymer ?
#
loop_
_entity_poly.entity_id
_entity_poly.type
_entity_poly.pdbx_seq_one_letter_code
_entity_poly.pdbx_strand_id
1 'polypeptide(L)'
;MTEVPFKNKLVAVLNKRIEAGRVMNALAHMCVGLGAVIGQDDLRLTDYRDADGGSHPWISEIPFIVLCENSNKIRKIRQDAINHNILFNDFTDTMTVGIYQEQIARTSQIKEEELVYYGIVLFGSWDIVSALTKKCSLWK
;
A
#
# COMPACT_ATOMS: atom_id res chain seq x y z
N MET A 1 -19.13 3.34 21.78
CA MET A 1 -18.27 3.48 20.60
C MET A 1 -16.85 3.76 21.05
N THR A 2 -15.92 3.01 20.54
CA THR A 2 -14.51 3.17 20.89
C THR A 2 -13.88 4.22 19.98
N GLU A 3 -13.08 5.09 20.58
CA GLU A 3 -12.27 6.04 19.84
C GLU A 3 -11.24 5.30 19.01
N VAL A 4 -10.97 5.79 17.80
CA VAL A 4 -9.89 5.25 16.97
C VAL A 4 -8.57 5.68 17.59
N PRO A 5 -7.70 4.73 18.04
CA PRO A 5 -6.50 5.08 18.80
C PRO A 5 -5.34 5.55 17.93
N PHE A 6 -5.51 5.62 16.60
CA PHE A 6 -4.44 5.92 15.68
C PHE A 6 -4.73 7.21 14.91
N LYS A 7 -3.73 8.07 14.85
CA LYS A 7 -3.77 9.29 14.04
C LYS A 7 -3.75 8.95 12.55
N ASN A 8 -2.93 7.97 12.17
CA ASN A 8 -2.73 7.57 10.78
C ASN A 8 -3.30 6.18 10.52
N LYS A 9 -3.70 5.96 9.28
CA LYS A 9 -4.23 4.69 8.79
C LYS A 9 -3.31 4.14 7.71
N LEU A 10 -3.14 2.82 7.69
CA LEU A 10 -2.30 2.10 6.75
C LEU A 10 -3.19 1.13 5.97
N VAL A 11 -3.32 1.36 4.66
CA VAL A 11 -4.24 0.60 3.82
C VAL A 11 -3.57 0.24 2.50
N ALA A 12 -3.73 -1.01 2.08
CA ALA A 12 -3.39 -1.45 0.72
C ALA A 12 -4.68 -1.69 -0.05
N VAL A 13 -4.69 -1.29 -1.33
CA VAL A 13 -5.76 -1.66 -2.26
C VAL A 13 -5.11 -2.41 -3.42
N LEU A 14 -5.43 -3.69 -3.56
CA LEU A 14 -4.80 -4.56 -4.55
C LEU A 14 -5.78 -4.86 -5.69
N ASN A 15 -5.23 -5.07 -6.89
CA ASN A 15 -6.03 -5.37 -8.07
C ASN A 15 -6.62 -6.77 -7.99
N LYS A 16 -7.94 -6.86 -7.87
CA LYS A 16 -8.66 -8.13 -7.72
C LYS A 16 -8.67 -9.00 -8.97
N ARG A 17 -8.23 -8.47 -10.10
CA ARG A 17 -8.19 -9.20 -11.39
C ARG A 17 -6.82 -9.84 -11.66
N ILE A 18 -5.83 -9.56 -10.82
CA ILE A 18 -4.48 -10.10 -10.94
C ILE A 18 -4.34 -11.27 -9.96
N GLU A 19 -3.59 -12.30 -10.38
CA GLU A 19 -3.34 -13.48 -9.54
C GLU A 19 -2.75 -13.09 -8.18
N ALA A 20 -3.20 -13.78 -7.13
CA ALA A 20 -2.82 -13.46 -5.75
C ALA A 20 -1.31 -13.37 -5.54
N GLY A 21 -0.54 -14.33 -6.08
CA GLY A 21 0.92 -14.31 -5.92
C GLY A 21 1.58 -13.08 -6.52
N ARG A 22 1.03 -12.56 -7.60
CA ARG A 22 1.57 -11.37 -8.27
C ARG A 22 1.29 -10.10 -7.48
N VAL A 23 0.07 -9.95 -6.97
CA VAL A 23 -0.27 -8.77 -6.16
C VAL A 23 0.39 -8.84 -4.79
N MET A 24 0.65 -10.03 -4.24
CA MET A 24 1.43 -10.18 -3.01
C MET A 24 2.86 -9.70 -3.19
N ASN A 25 3.49 -10.04 -4.32
CA ASN A 25 4.81 -9.53 -4.65
C ASN A 25 4.80 -8.00 -4.79
N ALA A 26 3.80 -7.47 -5.47
CA ALA A 26 3.62 -6.03 -5.61
C ALA A 26 3.46 -5.35 -4.24
N LEU A 27 2.67 -5.95 -3.35
CA LEU A 27 2.46 -5.44 -2.00
C LEU A 27 3.78 -5.38 -1.22
N ALA A 28 4.59 -6.45 -1.29
CA ALA A 28 5.88 -6.50 -0.64
C ALA A 28 6.80 -5.37 -1.12
N HIS A 29 6.88 -5.17 -2.45
CA HIS A 29 7.68 -4.10 -3.02
C HIS A 29 7.23 -2.71 -2.58
N MET A 30 5.92 -2.47 -2.62
CA MET A 30 5.37 -1.18 -2.19
C MET A 30 5.67 -0.89 -0.72
N CYS A 31 5.54 -1.90 0.13
CA CYS A 31 5.73 -1.75 1.56
C CYS A 31 7.18 -1.51 1.95
N VAL A 32 8.13 -2.14 1.26
CA VAL A 32 9.56 -1.94 1.54
C VAL A 32 9.95 -0.47 1.39
N GLY A 33 9.57 0.13 0.25
CA GLY A 33 9.90 1.54 0.01
C GLY A 33 9.13 2.49 0.89
N LEU A 34 7.82 2.27 1.01
CA LEU A 34 6.97 3.14 1.81
C LEU A 34 7.36 3.10 3.28
N GLY A 35 7.68 1.93 3.80
CA GLY A 35 8.12 1.78 5.19
C GLY A 35 9.40 2.55 5.48
N ALA A 36 10.35 2.53 4.55
CA ALA A 36 11.60 3.28 4.71
C ALA A 36 11.36 4.80 4.73
N VAL A 37 10.41 5.27 3.93
CA VAL A 37 10.05 6.70 3.86
C VAL A 37 9.31 7.14 5.12
N ILE A 38 8.36 6.34 5.60
CA ILE A 38 7.57 6.66 6.80
C ILE A 38 8.45 6.60 8.05
N GLY A 39 9.26 5.57 8.18
CA GLY A 39 10.16 5.39 9.31
C GLY A 39 9.53 4.66 10.48
N GLN A 40 10.40 4.24 11.38
CA GLN A 40 10.07 3.36 12.50
C GLN A 40 9.05 3.96 13.45
N ASP A 41 9.21 5.25 13.78
CA ASP A 41 8.39 5.91 14.80
C ASP A 41 6.96 6.12 14.32
N ASP A 42 6.79 6.66 13.13
CA ASP A 42 5.45 6.92 12.58
C ASP A 42 4.70 5.64 12.24
N LEU A 43 5.42 4.58 11.88
CA LEU A 43 4.83 3.25 11.70
C LEU A 43 4.51 2.58 13.02
N ARG A 44 5.03 3.09 14.14
CA ARG A 44 4.85 2.49 15.46
C ARG A 44 5.28 1.02 15.46
N LEU A 45 6.52 0.78 15.00
CA LEU A 45 7.06 -0.58 14.98
C LEU A 45 7.40 -1.02 16.39
N THR A 46 7.01 -2.24 16.72
CA THR A 46 7.21 -2.79 18.06
C THR A 46 7.73 -4.23 17.99
N ASP A 47 8.32 -4.68 19.08
CA ASP A 47 8.83 -6.03 19.27
C ASP A 47 7.83 -6.82 20.10
N TYR A 48 7.32 -7.91 19.53
CA TYR A 48 6.40 -8.81 20.23
C TYR A 48 7.21 -9.90 20.91
N ARG A 49 7.17 -9.95 22.25
CA ARG A 49 7.88 -10.95 23.03
C ARG A 49 6.99 -12.15 23.31
N ASP A 50 7.50 -13.36 23.08
CA ASP A 50 6.77 -14.57 23.44
C ASP A 50 7.04 -14.96 24.90
N ALA A 51 6.41 -16.04 25.36
CA ALA A 51 6.49 -16.47 26.76
C ALA A 51 7.89 -16.90 27.16
N ASP A 52 8.74 -17.27 26.23
CA ASP A 52 10.14 -17.66 26.47
C ASP A 52 11.11 -16.48 26.38
N GLY A 53 10.59 -15.27 26.17
CA GLY A 53 11.42 -14.07 25.99
C GLY A 53 11.97 -13.90 24.59
N GLY A 54 11.51 -14.71 23.62
CA GLY A 54 11.90 -14.58 22.22
C GLY A 54 11.36 -13.31 21.60
N SER A 55 12.15 -12.69 20.70
CA SER A 55 11.83 -11.42 20.07
C SER A 55 11.20 -11.65 18.69
N HIS A 56 10.10 -10.97 18.41
CA HIS A 56 9.43 -11.00 17.13
C HIS A 56 9.25 -9.56 16.61
N PRO A 57 10.35 -8.92 16.20
CA PRO A 57 10.32 -7.55 15.67
C PRO A 57 10.10 -7.60 14.15
N TRP A 58 9.82 -6.58 13.49
CA TRP A 58 9.24 -5.30 13.91
C TRP A 58 7.88 -5.21 13.29
N ILE A 59 6.85 -5.20 14.08
CA ILE A 59 5.48 -5.21 13.60
C ILE A 59 4.84 -3.87 13.95
N SER A 60 4.19 -3.25 12.98
CA SER A 60 3.48 -2.00 13.24
C SER A 60 2.29 -2.25 14.17
N GLU A 61 2.12 -1.39 15.15
CA GLU A 61 0.93 -1.39 16.00
C GLU A 61 -0.32 -0.97 15.23
N ILE A 62 -0.14 -0.26 14.12
CA ILE A 62 -1.25 0.19 13.28
C ILE A 62 -1.79 -1.00 12.48
N PRO A 63 -3.10 -1.28 12.53
CA PRO A 63 -3.68 -2.35 11.71
C PRO A 63 -3.44 -2.07 10.23
N PHE A 64 -2.93 -3.07 9.51
CA PHE A 64 -2.72 -2.97 8.07
C PHE A 64 -3.92 -3.59 7.37
N ILE A 65 -4.76 -2.77 6.77
CA ILE A 65 -6.00 -3.20 6.13
C ILE A 65 -5.72 -3.44 4.65
N VAL A 66 -6.06 -4.63 4.15
CA VAL A 66 -5.85 -4.99 2.75
C VAL A 66 -7.20 -5.10 2.06
N LEU A 67 -7.41 -4.21 1.09
CA LEU A 67 -8.64 -4.11 0.30
C LEU A 67 -8.36 -4.51 -1.14
N CYS A 68 -9.41 -4.63 -1.94
CA CYS A 68 -9.27 -4.93 -3.37
C CYS A 68 -10.18 -4.06 -4.21
N GLU A 69 -9.74 -3.79 -5.44
CA GLU A 69 -10.49 -3.05 -6.46
C GLU A 69 -9.89 -3.32 -7.84
N ASN A 70 -10.50 -2.77 -8.89
CA ASN A 70 -9.93 -2.84 -10.24
C ASN A 70 -8.92 -1.72 -10.47
N SER A 71 -8.16 -1.83 -11.57
CA SER A 71 -7.10 -0.87 -11.91
C SER A 71 -7.60 0.57 -12.02
N ASN A 72 -8.74 0.81 -12.65
CA ASN A 72 -9.24 2.18 -12.83
C ASN A 72 -9.62 2.84 -11.51
N LYS A 73 -10.17 2.08 -10.57
CA LYS A 73 -10.49 2.61 -9.25
C LYS A 73 -9.23 2.84 -8.41
N ILE A 74 -8.22 2.00 -8.56
CA ILE A 74 -6.91 2.23 -7.93
C ILE A 74 -6.29 3.53 -8.47
N ARG A 75 -6.38 3.76 -9.80
CA ARG A 75 -5.94 5.02 -10.40
C ARG A 75 -6.63 6.22 -9.78
N LYS A 76 -7.95 6.13 -9.58
CA LYS A 76 -8.73 7.21 -8.97
C LYS A 76 -8.28 7.47 -7.53
N ILE A 77 -8.06 6.41 -6.75
CA ILE A 77 -7.56 6.52 -5.37
C ILE A 77 -6.20 7.22 -5.36
N ARG A 78 -5.32 6.83 -6.29
CA ARG A 78 -4.00 7.48 -6.43
C ARG A 78 -4.14 8.97 -6.68
N GLN A 79 -5.01 9.35 -7.61
CA GLN A 79 -5.25 10.76 -7.92
C GLN A 79 -5.79 11.51 -6.70
N ASP A 80 -6.72 10.91 -5.98
CA ASP A 80 -7.26 11.49 -4.74
C ASP A 80 -6.19 11.63 -3.67
N ALA A 81 -5.29 10.64 -3.55
CA ALA A 81 -4.17 10.70 -2.61
C ALA A 81 -3.23 11.88 -2.93
N ILE A 82 -2.93 12.08 -4.21
CA ILE A 82 -2.14 13.23 -4.66
C ILE A 82 -2.83 14.54 -4.25
N ASN A 83 -4.14 14.64 -4.54
CA ASN A 83 -4.90 15.85 -4.26
C ASN A 83 -5.02 16.17 -2.77
N HIS A 84 -4.96 15.16 -1.91
CA HIS A 84 -5.08 15.32 -0.45
C HIS A 84 -3.74 15.21 0.27
N ASN A 85 -2.62 15.15 -0.45
CA ASN A 85 -1.28 15.02 0.12
C ASN A 85 -1.13 13.79 1.04
N ILE A 86 -1.74 12.68 0.64
CA ILE A 86 -1.60 11.40 1.34
C ILE A 86 -0.38 10.68 0.77
N LEU A 87 0.49 10.21 1.65
CA LEU A 87 1.67 9.46 1.25
C LEU A 87 1.24 8.10 0.70
N PHE A 88 1.81 7.71 -0.45
CA PHE A 88 1.48 6.44 -1.08
C PHE A 88 2.65 5.89 -1.88
N ASN A 89 2.62 4.59 -2.09
CA ASN A 89 3.37 3.92 -3.15
C ASN A 89 2.38 3.15 -4.01
N ASP A 90 2.62 3.10 -5.32
CA ASP A 90 1.85 2.25 -6.22
C ASP A 90 2.78 1.27 -6.94
N PHE A 91 2.16 0.31 -7.62
CA PHE A 91 2.88 -0.69 -8.40
C PHE A 91 2.09 -0.97 -9.67
N THR A 92 2.78 -0.91 -10.81
CA THR A 92 2.15 -1.05 -12.11
C THR A 92 2.69 -2.26 -12.87
N ASP A 93 1.99 -2.65 -13.95
CA ASP A 93 2.37 -3.75 -14.82
C ASP A 93 3.75 -3.57 -15.44
N THR A 94 4.21 -2.33 -15.59
CA THR A 94 5.53 -2.01 -16.14
C THR A 94 6.68 -2.39 -15.22
N MET A 95 6.40 -2.71 -13.98
CA MET A 95 7.39 -3.03 -12.94
C MET A 95 7.55 -4.54 -12.72
N THR A 96 7.00 -5.37 -13.60
CA THR A 96 6.83 -6.81 -13.36
C THR A 96 7.81 -7.72 -14.10
N VAL A 97 8.34 -7.29 -15.23
CA VAL A 97 9.14 -8.16 -16.12
C VAL A 97 10.49 -7.53 -16.42
N GLY A 98 11.53 -8.35 -16.40
CA GLY A 98 12.88 -7.91 -16.69
C GLY A 98 13.60 -7.32 -15.48
N ILE A 99 14.76 -6.73 -15.72
CA ILE A 99 15.54 -6.07 -14.68
C ILE A 99 15.05 -4.63 -14.47
N TYR A 100 15.48 -4.03 -13.35
CA TYR A 100 14.97 -2.71 -12.96
C TYR A 100 15.23 -1.63 -14.03
N GLN A 101 16.36 -1.69 -14.74
CA GLN A 101 16.66 -0.72 -15.81
C GLN A 101 15.63 -0.78 -16.94
N GLU A 102 15.25 -1.99 -17.34
CA GLU A 102 14.20 -2.20 -18.35
C GLU A 102 12.85 -1.71 -17.86
N GLN A 103 12.53 -1.94 -16.58
CA GLN A 103 11.28 -1.50 -15.98
C GLN A 103 11.20 0.01 -15.90
N ILE A 104 12.26 0.69 -15.53
CA ILE A 104 12.32 2.15 -15.51
C ILE A 104 12.13 2.72 -16.91
N ALA A 105 12.84 2.17 -17.90
CA ALA A 105 12.73 2.62 -19.29
C ALA A 105 11.31 2.42 -19.82
N ARG A 106 10.73 1.26 -19.59
CA ARG A 106 9.36 0.94 -20.02
C ARG A 106 8.35 1.88 -19.40
N THR A 107 8.44 2.12 -18.11
CA THR A 107 7.53 3.00 -17.39
C THR A 107 7.59 4.41 -17.95
N SER A 108 8.78 4.90 -18.27
CA SER A 108 8.96 6.25 -18.81
C SER A 108 8.31 6.47 -20.18
N GLN A 109 7.96 5.39 -20.88
CA GLN A 109 7.40 5.44 -22.23
C GLN A 109 5.88 5.22 -22.26
N ILE A 110 5.27 4.91 -21.13
CA ILE A 110 3.83 4.63 -21.03
C ILE A 110 3.14 5.80 -20.32
N LYS A 111 2.08 6.32 -20.92
CA LYS A 111 1.29 7.37 -20.29
C LYS A 111 0.55 6.82 -19.08
N GLU A 112 0.37 7.64 -18.07
CA GLU A 112 -0.27 7.22 -16.82
C GLU A 112 -1.64 6.58 -17.08
N GLU A 113 -2.43 7.12 -17.98
CA GLU A 113 -3.76 6.59 -18.31
C GLU A 113 -3.74 5.18 -18.91
N GLU A 114 -2.58 4.74 -19.40
CA GLU A 114 -2.39 3.42 -20.01
C GLU A 114 -1.77 2.40 -19.05
N LEU A 115 -1.31 2.84 -17.87
CA LEU A 115 -0.76 1.93 -16.87
C LEU A 115 -1.85 1.05 -16.26
N VAL A 116 -1.51 -0.19 -15.98
CA VAL A 116 -2.39 -1.11 -15.22
C VAL A 116 -1.86 -1.18 -13.80
N TYR A 117 -2.65 -0.73 -12.85
CA TYR A 117 -2.24 -0.73 -11.44
C TYR A 117 -2.45 -2.10 -10.82
N TYR A 118 -1.40 -2.65 -10.24
CA TYR A 118 -1.46 -3.86 -9.43
C TYR A 118 -1.88 -3.56 -8.01
N GLY A 119 -1.57 -2.38 -7.54
CA GLY A 119 -1.96 -1.95 -6.21
C GLY A 119 -1.46 -0.57 -5.83
N ILE A 120 -1.92 -0.14 -4.68
CA ILE A 120 -1.48 1.09 -4.02
C ILE A 120 -1.48 0.86 -2.51
N VAL A 121 -0.51 1.43 -1.80
CA VAL A 121 -0.49 1.45 -0.34
C VAL A 121 -0.53 2.90 0.10
N LEU A 122 -1.43 3.21 1.02
CA LEU A 122 -1.69 4.55 1.52
C LEU A 122 -1.33 4.64 3.00
N PHE A 123 -0.73 5.76 3.38
CA PHE A 123 -0.47 6.08 4.78
C PHE A 123 -0.75 7.55 5.03
N GLY A 124 -1.60 7.85 5.99
CA GLY A 124 -1.92 9.22 6.34
C GLY A 124 -3.11 9.33 7.25
N SER A 125 -3.65 10.54 7.36
CA SER A 125 -4.79 10.85 8.23
C SER A 125 -5.85 9.76 8.16
N TRP A 126 -6.23 9.24 9.34
CA TRP A 126 -7.22 8.15 9.44
C TRP A 126 -8.51 8.47 8.69
N ASP A 127 -9.04 9.67 8.89
CA ASP A 127 -10.31 10.06 8.29
C ASP A 127 -10.21 10.21 6.77
N ILE A 128 -9.12 10.81 6.28
CA ILE A 128 -8.92 11.00 4.84
C ILE A 128 -8.72 9.66 4.14
N VAL A 129 -7.82 8.82 4.64
CA VAL A 129 -7.57 7.50 4.04
C VAL A 129 -8.84 6.65 4.07
N SER A 130 -9.61 6.70 5.16
CA SER A 130 -10.89 6.00 5.26
C SER A 130 -11.88 6.47 4.19
N ALA A 131 -11.96 7.78 3.96
CA ALA A 131 -12.84 8.34 2.94
C ALA A 131 -12.44 7.93 1.52
N LEU A 132 -11.14 7.91 1.23
CA LEU A 132 -10.63 7.54 -0.10
C LEU A 132 -10.88 6.07 -0.44
N THR A 133 -10.99 5.20 0.55
CA THR A 133 -11.07 3.75 0.35
C THR A 133 -12.41 3.14 0.76
N LYS A 134 -13.39 3.95 1.14
CA LYS A 134 -14.64 3.47 1.75
C LYS A 134 -15.46 2.54 0.85
N LYS A 135 -15.30 2.64 -0.48
CA LYS A 135 -16.05 1.82 -1.43
C LYS A 135 -15.31 0.54 -1.83
N CYS A 136 -14.10 0.34 -1.34
CA CYS A 136 -13.32 -0.84 -1.63
C CYS A 136 -13.78 -2.03 -0.78
N SER A 137 -13.68 -3.24 -1.35
CA SER A 137 -14.01 -4.47 -0.64
C SER A 137 -12.79 -5.02 0.08
N LEU A 138 -13.03 -5.77 1.16
CA LEU A 138 -11.94 -6.43 1.87
C LEU A 138 -11.33 -7.51 0.98
N TRP A 139 -10.01 -7.62 0.97
CA TRP A 139 -9.32 -8.73 0.30
C TRP A 139 -9.58 -10.03 1.05
N LYS A 140 -9.99 -11.06 0.31
CA LYS A 140 -10.29 -12.37 0.90
C LYS A 140 -9.44 -13.47 0.27
#